data_478593fbb1bb13e30e922567cde3a39f
#
_entry.id   478593fbb1bb13e30e922567cde3a39f
#
_cell.length_a   1.000
_cell.length_b   1.000
_cell.length_c   1.000
_cell.angle_alpha   90.00
_cell.angle_beta   90.00
_cell.angle_gamma   90.00
#
_symmetry.space_group_name_H-M   'P 1'
#
loop_
_entity.id
_entity.type
_entity.pdbx_description
1 polymer ?
#
loop_
_entity_poly.entity_id
_entity_poly.type
_entity_poly.pdbx_seq_one_letter_code
_entity_poly.pdbx_strand_id
1 'polypeptide(L)'
;MGMGIIVSSMKESLMEQHVWLFSLLIFIPLLAVAAEPRIAVTVYNEDLALVRETRTLQLIKGSQSYAYSGVTALIDATSVHFHATDPSAGITLLEQDYEFDLVGTERLLQKYIDEQIIATAENGAVHSGKLLSAQDGDIVLLDERGKVQALKAAKLQSVEFPSLPEGLRTRPTLVWQLDCGKAGDHAAEISYLTGGLSWHAEYVAVLDARESSAQLNGWVSIDNQSGATFADARVKLVAGDVNRVEEERPVRALFRAEASMAADAQFEEKALFEYHLYTLQRPATLRDKQIKQLALFPPARTAVTKLFSYDGAVDGSKVRVSLEFRNSQAAGLGMPLPKGKVRVYKADVDGAQEFIGEDRLDHTAKDEKVRLRLGNAFDVVGERILKDVREVSRTSRQETVQIKLRNHKSEEIAVTVIEHFHGDWSFIGKTPTVAVREAGKAEFQVRVPADQEYSFEYTVLYK
;
A
#
# COMPACT_ATOMS: atom_id res chain seq x y z
N MET A 1 -12.30 85.51 -63.70
CA MET A 1 -12.74 85.06 -65.02
C MET A 1 -13.03 83.59 -64.89
N GLY A 2 -14.16 83.22 -64.92
CA GLY A 2 -15.38 82.97 -65.60
C GLY A 2 -15.88 81.68 -65.13
N MET A 3 -16.94 81.54 -64.40
CA MET A 3 -18.36 81.50 -64.84
C MET A 3 -18.72 80.16 -65.57
N GLY A 4 -19.76 79.55 -65.06
CA GLY A 4 -20.58 78.52 -65.72
C GLY A 4 -21.06 77.40 -64.74
N ILE A 5 -22.09 77.55 -64.02
CA ILE A 5 -23.57 77.36 -64.08
C ILE A 5 -23.97 76.20 -65.02
N ILE A 6 -24.73 75.22 -64.49
CA ILE A 6 -26.08 74.74 -64.82
C ILE A 6 -26.23 73.28 -64.32
N VAL A 7 -27.02 73.03 -63.32
CA VAL A 7 -28.44 72.66 -63.20
C VAL A 7 -28.80 71.22 -63.63
N SER A 8 -29.43 70.52 -62.66
CA SER A 8 -30.59 69.60 -62.75
C SER A 8 -30.37 68.18 -63.21
N SER A 9 -30.67 67.21 -62.36
CA SER A 9 -31.93 66.43 -62.46
C SER A 9 -31.97 65.29 -61.43
N MET A 10 -33.07 65.27 -60.72
CA MET A 10 -33.53 64.17 -59.86
C MET A 10 -33.56 62.86 -60.59
N LYS A 11 -33.17 61.76 -59.89
CA LYS A 11 -33.93 60.55 -59.88
C LYS A 11 -33.59 59.72 -58.64
N GLU A 12 -34.66 59.42 -57.93
CA GLU A 12 -34.72 58.42 -56.79
C GLU A 12 -34.22 57.08 -57.25
N SER A 13 -33.45 56.41 -56.37
CA SER A 13 -33.38 54.95 -56.40
C SER A 13 -33.02 54.41 -55.00
N LEU A 14 -33.94 53.66 -54.47
CA LEU A 14 -33.99 52.81 -53.30
C LEU A 14 -32.62 52.47 -52.68
N MET A 15 -32.57 52.79 -51.40
CA MET A 15 -31.52 52.31 -50.46
C MET A 15 -31.90 50.96 -49.90
N GLU A 16 -31.29 49.89 -50.39
CA GLU A 16 -31.34 48.59 -49.76
C GLU A 16 -30.43 48.58 -48.54
N GLN A 17 -31.05 48.51 -47.35
CA GLN A 17 -30.36 48.29 -46.09
C GLN A 17 -30.00 46.83 -45.98
N HIS A 18 -28.74 46.44 -46.17
CA HIS A 18 -28.20 45.17 -45.78
C HIS A 18 -27.97 45.14 -44.25
N VAL A 19 -28.95 44.56 -43.53
CA VAL A 19 -28.81 44.21 -42.11
C VAL A 19 -27.91 42.97 -42.03
N TRP A 20 -26.67 43.14 -41.61
CA TRP A 20 -25.78 42.03 -41.24
C TRP A 20 -26.20 41.51 -39.89
N LEU A 21 -26.94 40.35 -39.85
CA LEU A 21 -27.16 39.57 -38.65
C LEU A 21 -25.83 38.85 -38.32
N PHE A 22 -25.09 39.39 -37.36
CA PHE A 22 -24.03 38.65 -36.68
C PHE A 22 -24.67 37.57 -35.81
N SER A 23 -24.76 36.32 -36.31
CA SER A 23 -25.05 35.15 -35.51
C SER A 23 -23.89 34.88 -34.53
N LEU A 24 -24.05 35.32 -33.28
CA LEU A 24 -23.14 35.00 -32.19
C LEU A 24 -23.36 33.51 -31.85
N LEU A 25 -22.57 32.59 -32.44
CA LEU A 25 -22.48 31.20 -32.05
C LEU A 25 -21.86 31.15 -30.65
N ILE A 26 -22.72 31.06 -29.61
CA ILE A 26 -22.29 30.75 -28.26
C ILE A 26 -21.79 29.29 -28.26
N PHE A 27 -20.49 29.13 -28.31
CA PHE A 27 -19.80 27.87 -28.11
C PHE A 27 -19.91 27.51 -26.60
N ILE A 28 -20.98 26.81 -26.21
CA ILE A 28 -21.07 26.22 -24.88
C ILE A 28 -20.09 25.04 -24.86
N PRO A 29 -18.99 25.10 -24.09
CA PRO A 29 -18.15 23.94 -23.96
C PRO A 29 -18.99 22.86 -23.29
N LEU A 30 -19.23 21.78 -24.00
CA LEU A 30 -19.81 20.56 -23.47
C LEU A 30 -18.77 20.01 -22.46
N LEU A 31 -18.95 20.32 -21.18
CA LEU A 31 -18.21 19.67 -20.12
C LEU A 31 -18.52 18.18 -20.25
N ALA A 32 -17.59 17.44 -20.84
CA ALA A 32 -17.63 15.99 -20.83
C ALA A 32 -17.55 15.56 -19.37
N VAL A 33 -18.69 15.23 -18.78
CA VAL A 33 -18.73 14.54 -17.50
C VAL A 33 -18.00 13.21 -17.74
N ALA A 34 -16.80 13.09 -17.18
CA ALA A 34 -16.05 11.84 -17.23
C ALA A 34 -16.94 10.75 -16.64
N ALA A 35 -17.22 9.72 -17.43
CA ALA A 35 -18.00 8.57 -16.95
C ALA A 35 -17.31 7.99 -15.70
N GLU A 36 -18.08 7.74 -14.65
CA GLU A 36 -17.56 7.10 -13.42
C GLU A 36 -16.89 5.77 -13.79
N PRO A 37 -15.71 5.48 -13.23
CA PRO A 37 -15.02 4.22 -13.49
C PRO A 37 -15.92 3.05 -13.12
N ARG A 38 -16.01 2.06 -14.00
CA ARG A 38 -16.82 0.84 -13.75
C ARG A 38 -16.28 -0.03 -12.62
N ILE A 39 -15.00 0.17 -12.24
CA ILE A 39 -14.32 -0.59 -11.19
C ILE A 39 -13.81 0.38 -10.14
N ALA A 40 -14.08 0.10 -8.88
CA ALA A 40 -13.48 0.78 -7.73
C ALA A 40 -12.82 -0.27 -6.82
N VAL A 41 -11.59 0.02 -6.38
CA VAL A 41 -10.84 -0.86 -5.48
C VAL A 41 -10.41 -0.05 -4.26
N THR A 42 -10.83 -0.49 -3.08
CA THR A 42 -10.36 0.06 -1.81
C THR A 42 -9.39 -0.93 -1.20
N VAL A 43 -8.11 -0.57 -1.12
CA VAL A 43 -7.04 -1.43 -0.61
C VAL A 43 -6.71 -1.04 0.83
N TYR A 44 -6.58 -2.03 1.70
CA TYR A 44 -6.20 -1.88 3.10
C TYR A 44 -4.70 -2.17 3.28
N ASN A 45 -4.15 -1.84 4.45
CA ASN A 45 -2.72 -2.06 4.72
C ASN A 45 -2.33 -3.55 4.72
N GLU A 46 -3.24 -4.44 5.11
CA GLU A 46 -2.97 -5.86 5.30
C GLU A 46 -3.89 -6.71 4.43
N ASP A 47 -3.31 -7.40 3.48
CA ASP A 47 -3.91 -8.45 2.62
C ASP A 47 -5.45 -8.45 2.51
N LEU A 48 -6.01 -7.28 2.22
CA LEU A 48 -7.44 -7.05 2.10
C LEU A 48 -7.74 -5.95 1.10
N ALA A 49 -8.74 -6.18 0.25
CA ALA A 49 -9.36 -5.14 -0.55
C ALA A 49 -10.87 -5.35 -0.67
N LEU A 50 -11.60 -4.24 -0.80
CA LEU A 50 -12.99 -4.21 -1.24
C LEU A 50 -12.99 -3.85 -2.72
N VAL A 51 -13.45 -4.78 -3.54
CA VAL A 51 -13.68 -4.57 -4.97
C VAL A 51 -15.16 -4.23 -5.17
N ARG A 52 -15.44 -3.23 -5.98
CA ARG A 52 -16.78 -2.87 -6.43
C ARG A 52 -16.76 -2.69 -7.94
N GLU A 53 -17.66 -3.40 -8.63
CA GLU A 53 -17.79 -3.35 -10.08
C GLU A 53 -19.23 -3.07 -10.48
N THR A 54 -19.42 -2.26 -11.52
CA THR A 54 -20.70 -2.12 -12.20
C THR A 54 -20.61 -2.81 -13.55
N ARG A 55 -21.47 -3.82 -13.78
CA ARG A 55 -21.55 -4.56 -15.04
C ARG A 55 -22.99 -4.61 -15.56
N THR A 56 -23.10 -4.73 -16.86
CA THR A 56 -24.37 -5.02 -17.52
C THR A 56 -24.54 -6.54 -17.66
N LEU A 57 -25.63 -7.06 -17.10
CA LEU A 57 -26.00 -8.46 -17.15
C LEU A 57 -27.11 -8.63 -18.21
N GLN A 58 -26.92 -9.55 -19.14
CA GLN A 58 -27.98 -9.93 -20.11
C GLN A 58 -28.78 -11.05 -19.49
N LEU A 59 -30.03 -10.77 -19.13
CA LEU A 59 -30.89 -11.70 -18.41
C LEU A 59 -32.16 -11.96 -19.22
N ILE A 60 -32.65 -13.21 -19.16
CA ILE A 60 -33.97 -13.58 -19.63
C ILE A 60 -35.01 -13.44 -18.52
N LYS A 61 -36.29 -13.40 -18.83
CA LYS A 61 -37.35 -13.40 -17.82
C LYS A 61 -37.49 -14.78 -17.18
N GLY A 62 -37.59 -14.80 -15.86
CA GLY A 62 -37.72 -16.01 -15.03
C GLY A 62 -36.41 -16.49 -14.45
N SER A 63 -36.41 -17.73 -13.97
CA SER A 63 -35.27 -18.34 -13.30
C SER A 63 -34.21 -18.79 -14.31
N GLN A 64 -32.92 -18.46 -13.99
CA GLN A 64 -31.78 -18.80 -14.85
C GLN A 64 -30.47 -18.89 -14.06
N SER A 65 -29.53 -19.67 -14.57
CA SER A 65 -28.16 -19.67 -14.12
C SER A 65 -27.36 -18.61 -14.88
N TYR A 66 -26.56 -17.81 -14.15
CA TYR A 66 -25.69 -16.78 -14.72
C TYR A 66 -24.26 -16.92 -14.21
N ALA A 67 -23.30 -17.06 -15.11
CA ALA A 67 -21.88 -17.17 -14.78
C ALA A 67 -21.20 -15.79 -14.81
N TYR A 68 -20.86 -15.26 -13.63
CA TYR A 68 -20.12 -14.01 -13.44
C TYR A 68 -18.64 -14.31 -13.30
N SER A 69 -17.91 -14.26 -14.42
CA SER A 69 -16.49 -14.64 -14.49
C SER A 69 -15.53 -13.46 -14.29
N GLY A 70 -14.28 -13.76 -13.89
CA GLY A 70 -13.19 -12.82 -13.77
C GLY A 70 -13.15 -12.10 -12.43
N VAL A 71 -13.73 -12.66 -11.38
CA VAL A 71 -13.50 -12.27 -10.01
C VAL A 71 -12.07 -12.63 -9.57
N THR A 72 -11.60 -12.09 -8.48
CA THR A 72 -10.27 -12.40 -7.95
C THR A 72 -10.16 -13.87 -7.52
N ALA A 73 -8.95 -14.43 -7.63
CA ALA A 73 -8.70 -15.81 -7.20
C ALA A 73 -8.78 -15.98 -5.67
N LEU A 74 -8.58 -14.89 -4.91
CA LEU A 74 -8.59 -14.85 -3.46
C LEU A 74 -9.84 -14.15 -2.90
N ILE A 75 -10.94 -14.20 -3.64
CA ILE A 75 -12.22 -13.65 -3.20
C ILE A 75 -12.72 -14.36 -1.93
N ASP A 76 -13.27 -13.58 -1.00
CA ASP A 76 -14.16 -14.11 0.02
C ASP A 76 -15.58 -14.19 -0.56
N ALA A 77 -15.97 -15.38 -1.02
CA ALA A 77 -17.24 -15.60 -1.68
C ALA A 77 -18.45 -15.29 -0.77
N THR A 78 -18.28 -15.34 0.56
CA THR A 78 -19.33 -15.04 1.52
C THR A 78 -19.59 -13.54 1.67
N SER A 79 -18.64 -12.72 1.24
CA SER A 79 -18.71 -11.25 1.29
C SER A 79 -19.36 -10.62 0.06
N VAL A 80 -19.76 -11.42 -0.91
CA VAL A 80 -20.34 -10.91 -2.16
C VAL A 80 -21.68 -10.27 -1.91
N HIS A 81 -21.79 -9.02 -2.31
CA HIS A 81 -23.04 -8.27 -2.30
C HIS A 81 -23.44 -7.91 -3.74
N PHE A 82 -24.62 -8.38 -4.14
CA PHE A 82 -25.23 -8.10 -5.44
C PHE A 82 -26.31 -7.04 -5.29
N HIS A 83 -26.28 -6.00 -6.12
CA HIS A 83 -27.30 -4.95 -6.14
C HIS A 83 -27.68 -4.61 -7.59
N ALA A 84 -28.91 -4.90 -7.99
CA ALA A 84 -29.46 -4.43 -9.26
C ALA A 84 -29.74 -2.92 -9.17
N THR A 85 -29.20 -2.13 -10.11
CA THR A 85 -29.38 -0.67 -10.09
C THR A 85 -30.79 -0.21 -10.43
N ASP A 86 -31.55 -1.04 -11.17
CA ASP A 86 -32.98 -0.82 -11.44
C ASP A 86 -33.85 -1.79 -10.63
N PRO A 87 -34.46 -1.34 -9.53
CA PRO A 87 -35.36 -2.19 -8.73
C PRO A 87 -36.57 -2.69 -9.52
N SER A 88 -37.00 -1.97 -10.57
CA SER A 88 -38.16 -2.34 -11.39
C SER A 88 -37.92 -3.58 -12.26
N ALA A 89 -36.67 -4.00 -12.42
CA ALA A 89 -36.29 -5.21 -13.13
C ALA A 89 -36.74 -6.49 -12.39
N GLY A 90 -36.95 -6.40 -11.05
CA GLY A 90 -37.37 -7.54 -10.22
C GLY A 90 -36.34 -8.67 -10.22
N ILE A 91 -35.03 -8.32 -10.08
CA ILE A 91 -33.96 -9.31 -10.06
C ILE A 91 -33.71 -9.75 -8.62
N THR A 92 -33.77 -11.06 -8.39
CA THR A 92 -33.51 -11.70 -7.10
C THR A 92 -32.40 -12.73 -7.26
N LEU A 93 -31.37 -12.64 -6.45
CA LEU A 93 -30.34 -13.67 -6.32
C LEU A 93 -30.85 -14.74 -5.34
N LEU A 94 -30.98 -15.98 -5.81
CA LEU A 94 -31.50 -17.11 -5.04
C LEU A 94 -30.38 -17.97 -4.47
N GLU A 95 -29.35 -18.26 -5.30
CA GLU A 95 -28.21 -19.10 -4.90
C GLU A 95 -26.93 -18.55 -5.53
N GLN A 96 -25.80 -18.80 -4.87
CA GLN A 96 -24.47 -18.42 -5.33
C GLN A 96 -23.47 -19.53 -5.07
N ASP A 97 -22.80 -19.99 -6.12
CA ASP A 97 -21.67 -20.89 -6.06
C ASP A 97 -20.39 -20.17 -6.50
N TYR A 98 -19.27 -20.52 -5.87
CA TYR A 98 -17.96 -20.06 -6.28
C TYR A 98 -17.16 -21.20 -6.91
N GLU A 99 -16.96 -21.13 -8.23
CA GLU A 99 -16.22 -22.12 -9.01
C GLU A 99 -14.80 -21.61 -9.27
N PHE A 100 -13.81 -22.23 -8.64
CA PHE A 100 -12.40 -21.88 -8.70
C PHE A 100 -11.49 -23.04 -9.12
N ASP A 101 -12.07 -24.17 -9.56
CA ASP A 101 -11.33 -25.29 -10.13
C ASP A 101 -10.89 -24.90 -11.56
N LEU A 102 -9.67 -24.36 -11.66
CA LEU A 102 -9.18 -23.79 -12.91
C LEU A 102 -8.55 -24.86 -13.80
N VAL A 103 -8.76 -24.70 -15.12
CA VAL A 103 -8.21 -25.57 -16.15
C VAL A 103 -6.69 -25.68 -16.05
N GLY A 104 -6.22 -26.91 -15.97
CA GLY A 104 -4.81 -27.29 -16.02
C GLY A 104 -4.69 -28.76 -16.40
N THR A 105 -3.56 -29.19 -16.95
CA THR A 105 -3.37 -30.57 -17.41
C THR A 105 -3.64 -31.59 -16.31
N GLU A 106 -3.16 -31.35 -15.10
CA GLU A 106 -3.38 -32.22 -13.96
C GLU A 106 -4.87 -32.31 -13.59
N ARG A 107 -5.60 -31.19 -13.58
CA ARG A 107 -7.02 -31.12 -13.30
C ARG A 107 -7.84 -31.82 -14.39
N LEU A 108 -7.47 -31.62 -15.66
CA LEU A 108 -8.07 -32.33 -16.77
C LEU A 108 -7.89 -33.84 -16.60
N LEU A 109 -6.69 -34.31 -16.35
CA LEU A 109 -6.43 -35.73 -16.11
C LEU A 109 -7.26 -36.29 -14.94
N GLN A 110 -7.39 -35.57 -13.84
CA GLN A 110 -8.22 -35.99 -12.70
C GLN A 110 -9.70 -36.10 -13.08
N LYS A 111 -10.23 -35.17 -13.86
CA LYS A 111 -11.63 -35.15 -14.30
C LYS A 111 -11.92 -36.21 -15.37
N TYR A 112 -10.91 -36.64 -16.12
CA TYR A 112 -11.02 -37.62 -17.21
C TYR A 112 -10.72 -39.07 -16.75
N ILE A 113 -10.58 -39.32 -15.44
CA ILE A 113 -10.56 -40.70 -14.94
C ILE A 113 -11.84 -41.39 -15.37
N ASP A 114 -11.72 -42.60 -15.93
CA ASP A 114 -12.76 -43.40 -16.54
C ASP A 114 -13.29 -42.92 -17.91
N GLU A 115 -12.71 -41.84 -18.49
CA GLU A 115 -13.06 -41.31 -19.80
C GLU A 115 -11.95 -41.54 -20.84
N GLN A 116 -12.30 -41.41 -22.13
CA GLN A 116 -11.34 -41.56 -23.23
C GLN A 116 -10.44 -40.35 -23.39
N ILE A 117 -9.13 -40.61 -23.54
CA ILE A 117 -8.15 -39.59 -23.92
C ILE A 117 -7.20 -40.12 -25.00
N ILE A 118 -6.48 -39.21 -25.64
CA ILE A 118 -5.41 -39.51 -26.60
C ILE A 118 -4.09 -38.92 -26.03
N ALA A 119 -3.05 -39.76 -25.91
CA ALA A 119 -1.72 -39.35 -25.51
C ALA A 119 -0.71 -39.60 -26.63
N THR A 120 0.06 -38.57 -27.01
CA THR A 120 1.11 -38.69 -28.03
C THR A 120 2.47 -38.65 -27.34
N ALA A 121 3.28 -39.68 -27.52
CA ALA A 121 4.63 -39.76 -26.97
C ALA A 121 5.62 -38.93 -27.82
N GLU A 122 6.80 -38.55 -27.21
CA GLU A 122 7.83 -37.78 -27.90
C GLU A 122 8.34 -38.43 -29.20
N ASN A 123 8.27 -39.76 -29.33
CA ASN A 123 8.63 -40.52 -30.55
C ASN A 123 7.52 -40.56 -31.58
N GLY A 124 6.41 -39.81 -31.38
CA GLY A 124 5.26 -39.76 -32.27
C GLY A 124 4.27 -40.92 -32.11
N ALA A 125 4.48 -41.85 -31.19
CA ALA A 125 3.50 -42.93 -30.96
C ALA A 125 2.23 -42.39 -30.30
N VAL A 126 1.09 -42.75 -30.85
CA VAL A 126 -0.24 -42.33 -30.38
C VAL A 126 -0.86 -43.45 -29.55
N HIS A 127 -1.29 -43.15 -28.35
CA HIS A 127 -1.97 -44.03 -27.41
C HIS A 127 -3.36 -43.49 -27.14
N SER A 128 -4.39 -44.24 -27.53
CA SER A 128 -5.79 -43.89 -27.24
C SER A 128 -6.36 -44.92 -26.28
N GLY A 129 -7.13 -44.48 -25.30
CA GLY A 129 -7.74 -45.38 -24.35
C GLY A 129 -8.45 -44.68 -23.22
N LYS A 130 -9.18 -45.49 -22.42
CA LYS A 130 -9.81 -45.04 -21.18
C LYS A 130 -8.71 -44.74 -20.11
N LEU A 131 -8.73 -43.56 -19.55
CA LEU A 131 -7.80 -43.18 -18.47
C LEU A 131 -8.17 -43.88 -17.17
N LEU A 132 -7.32 -44.78 -16.68
CA LEU A 132 -7.51 -45.48 -15.43
C LEU A 132 -6.89 -44.77 -14.24
N SER A 133 -5.74 -44.09 -14.45
CA SER A 133 -5.01 -43.38 -13.40
C SER A 133 -4.12 -42.31 -14.01
N ALA A 134 -3.93 -41.20 -13.27
CA ALA A 134 -2.95 -40.15 -13.53
C ALA A 134 -2.33 -39.71 -12.20
N GLN A 135 -1.41 -40.51 -11.68
CA GLN A 135 -0.75 -40.29 -10.38
C GLN A 135 0.76 -40.47 -10.52
N ASP A 136 1.52 -39.82 -9.64
CA ASP A 136 2.99 -39.95 -9.53
C ASP A 136 3.76 -39.71 -10.86
N GLY A 137 3.18 -38.90 -11.76
CA GLY A 137 3.77 -38.60 -13.06
C GLY A 137 3.57 -39.72 -14.09
N ASP A 138 2.71 -40.69 -13.84
CA ASP A 138 2.32 -41.76 -14.75
C ASP A 138 0.86 -41.58 -15.22
N ILE A 139 0.61 -41.93 -16.48
CA ILE A 139 -0.72 -42.05 -17.06
C ILE A 139 -0.97 -43.50 -17.42
N VAL A 140 -2.04 -44.08 -16.88
CA VAL A 140 -2.42 -45.47 -17.16
C VAL A 140 -3.67 -45.51 -18.05
N LEU A 141 -3.54 -46.09 -19.23
CA LEU A 141 -4.63 -46.19 -20.22
C LEU A 141 -5.04 -47.65 -20.38
N LEU A 142 -6.35 -47.87 -20.61
CA LEU A 142 -6.93 -49.11 -21.06
C LEU A 142 -7.35 -48.91 -22.50
N ASP A 143 -6.70 -49.61 -23.44
CA ASP A 143 -7.06 -49.54 -24.87
C ASP A 143 -8.34 -50.35 -25.19
N GLU A 144 -8.88 -50.21 -26.43
CA GLU A 144 -10.07 -50.88 -26.90
C GLU A 144 -9.93 -52.43 -26.93
N ARG A 145 -8.69 -52.93 -26.91
CA ARG A 145 -8.37 -54.38 -26.88
C ARG A 145 -8.24 -54.92 -25.47
N GLY A 146 -8.49 -54.10 -24.43
CA GLY A 146 -8.35 -54.47 -23.05
C GLY A 146 -6.90 -54.49 -22.56
N LYS A 147 -5.94 -53.96 -23.29
CA LYS A 147 -4.52 -53.85 -22.86
C LYS A 147 -4.32 -52.63 -21.98
N VAL A 148 -3.72 -52.82 -20.83
CA VAL A 148 -3.31 -51.72 -19.94
C VAL A 148 -1.91 -51.21 -20.33
N GLN A 149 -1.78 -49.90 -20.51
CA GLN A 149 -0.52 -49.23 -20.85
C GLN A 149 -0.20 -48.17 -19.80
N ALA A 150 1.00 -48.22 -19.23
CA ALA A 150 1.51 -47.15 -18.34
C ALA A 150 2.49 -46.29 -19.12
N LEU A 151 2.21 -44.98 -19.18
CA LEU A 151 2.99 -43.97 -19.93
C LEU A 151 3.57 -42.97 -18.92
N LYS A 152 4.84 -42.63 -19.07
CA LYS A 152 5.44 -41.53 -18.29
C LYS A 152 4.96 -40.19 -18.80
N ALA A 153 4.28 -39.39 -18.00
CA ALA A 153 3.77 -38.08 -18.42
C ALA A 153 4.89 -37.16 -18.95
N ALA A 154 6.10 -37.24 -18.33
CA ALA A 154 7.27 -36.48 -18.75
C ALA A 154 7.80 -36.86 -20.15
N LYS A 155 7.34 -37.97 -20.76
CA LYS A 155 7.71 -38.45 -22.10
C LYS A 155 6.57 -38.30 -23.10
N LEU A 156 5.55 -37.56 -22.75
CA LEU A 156 4.45 -37.25 -23.64
C LEU A 156 4.67 -35.87 -24.28
N GLN A 157 4.44 -35.78 -25.58
CA GLN A 157 4.43 -34.53 -26.32
C GLN A 157 3.10 -33.79 -26.13
N SER A 158 1.98 -34.52 -26.13
CA SER A 158 0.63 -33.97 -25.92
C SER A 158 -0.30 -34.97 -25.27
N VAL A 159 -1.31 -34.45 -24.59
CA VAL A 159 -2.50 -35.18 -24.17
C VAL A 159 -3.71 -34.40 -24.67
N GLU A 160 -4.61 -35.09 -25.39
CA GLU A 160 -5.82 -34.51 -25.99
C GLU A 160 -7.04 -35.01 -25.23
N PHE A 161 -7.96 -34.09 -24.98
CA PHE A 161 -9.19 -34.30 -24.27
C PHE A 161 -10.36 -33.95 -25.21
N PRO A 162 -11.43 -34.74 -25.30
CA PRO A 162 -12.56 -34.50 -26.25
C PRO A 162 -13.27 -33.17 -26.03
N SER A 163 -13.39 -32.72 -24.77
CA SER A 163 -14.10 -31.50 -24.41
C SER A 163 -13.58 -30.94 -23.07
N LEU A 164 -14.03 -29.74 -22.70
CA LEU A 164 -13.81 -29.21 -21.37
C LEU A 164 -14.86 -29.80 -20.40
N PRO A 165 -14.44 -30.51 -19.34
CA PRO A 165 -15.37 -31.11 -18.37
C PRO A 165 -16.18 -30.02 -17.62
N GLU A 166 -17.37 -30.37 -17.19
CA GLU A 166 -18.18 -29.55 -16.32
C GLU A 166 -17.44 -29.25 -15.00
N GLY A 167 -17.63 -28.03 -14.48
CA GLY A 167 -17.03 -27.55 -13.23
C GLY A 167 -15.59 -27.04 -13.37
N LEU A 168 -14.90 -27.23 -14.52
CA LEU A 168 -13.65 -26.55 -14.79
C LEU A 168 -13.88 -25.18 -15.44
N ARG A 169 -13.19 -24.17 -14.90
CA ARG A 169 -13.27 -22.79 -15.39
C ARG A 169 -11.91 -22.29 -15.87
N THR A 170 -11.93 -21.38 -16.84
CA THR A 170 -10.70 -20.69 -17.27
C THR A 170 -10.32 -19.53 -16.35
N ARG A 171 -11.26 -19.07 -15.55
CA ARG A 171 -11.09 -17.99 -14.53
C ARG A 171 -12.01 -18.26 -13.35
N PRO A 172 -11.67 -17.76 -12.15
CA PRO A 172 -12.57 -17.81 -11.01
C PRO A 172 -13.91 -17.20 -11.36
N THR A 173 -15.01 -17.90 -11.05
CA THR A 173 -16.35 -17.55 -11.51
C THR A 173 -17.35 -17.71 -10.38
N LEU A 174 -18.22 -16.70 -10.18
CA LEU A 174 -19.42 -16.83 -9.38
C LEU A 174 -20.55 -17.33 -10.29
N VAL A 175 -21.22 -18.40 -9.91
CA VAL A 175 -22.40 -18.92 -10.62
C VAL A 175 -23.62 -18.59 -9.77
N TRP A 176 -24.51 -17.82 -10.34
CA TRP A 176 -25.71 -17.34 -9.68
C TRP A 176 -26.97 -18.01 -10.24
N GLN A 177 -27.86 -18.43 -9.35
CA GLN A 177 -29.25 -18.68 -9.72
C GLN A 177 -30.04 -17.41 -9.49
N LEU A 178 -30.51 -16.80 -10.58
CA LEU A 178 -31.24 -15.54 -10.56
C LEU A 178 -32.70 -15.78 -11.02
N ASP A 179 -33.64 -15.08 -10.40
CA ASP A 179 -34.96 -14.85 -10.95
C ASP A 179 -35.07 -13.41 -11.42
N CYS A 180 -35.59 -13.20 -12.66
CA CYS A 180 -35.67 -11.90 -13.30
C CYS A 180 -37.09 -11.60 -13.81
N GLY A 181 -37.64 -10.47 -13.35
CA GLY A 181 -38.99 -10.07 -13.76
C GLY A 181 -39.13 -9.60 -15.21
N LYS A 182 -38.03 -9.08 -15.81
CA LYS A 182 -37.99 -8.50 -17.17
C LYS A 182 -36.75 -8.96 -17.90
N ALA A 183 -36.88 -9.47 -19.13
CA ALA A 183 -35.76 -9.77 -20.01
C ALA A 183 -35.06 -8.49 -20.50
N GLY A 184 -33.75 -8.54 -20.70
CA GLY A 184 -32.94 -7.44 -21.26
C GLY A 184 -31.60 -7.24 -20.58
N ASP A 185 -30.99 -6.07 -20.85
CA ASP A 185 -29.74 -5.63 -20.26
C ASP A 185 -30.02 -4.91 -18.96
N HIS A 186 -29.44 -5.42 -17.86
CA HIS A 186 -29.61 -4.86 -16.52
C HIS A 186 -28.27 -4.50 -15.92
N ALA A 187 -28.11 -3.25 -15.49
CA ALA A 187 -26.94 -2.83 -14.75
C ALA A 187 -27.02 -3.36 -13.32
N ALA A 188 -25.94 -3.97 -12.85
CA ALA A 188 -25.79 -4.45 -11.48
C ALA A 188 -24.46 -3.99 -10.91
N GLU A 189 -24.47 -3.59 -9.63
CA GLU A 189 -23.28 -3.36 -8.83
C GLU A 189 -22.98 -4.63 -8.03
N ILE A 190 -21.75 -5.10 -8.14
CA ILE A 190 -21.25 -6.25 -7.41
C ILE A 190 -20.10 -5.77 -6.54
N SER A 191 -20.13 -6.06 -5.24
CA SER A 191 -19.01 -5.77 -4.35
C SER A 191 -18.63 -7.01 -3.55
N TYR A 192 -17.34 -7.16 -3.27
CA TYR A 192 -16.81 -8.29 -2.51
C TYR A 192 -15.45 -7.96 -1.89
N LEU A 193 -15.13 -8.65 -0.81
CA LEU A 193 -13.81 -8.63 -0.20
C LEU A 193 -12.90 -9.66 -0.88
N THR A 194 -11.61 -9.34 -0.95
CA THR A 194 -10.58 -10.23 -1.49
C THR A 194 -9.26 -10.06 -0.75
N GLY A 195 -8.52 -11.14 -0.62
CA GLY A 195 -7.10 -11.11 -0.33
C GLY A 195 -6.25 -10.80 -1.57
N GLY A 196 -4.94 -10.86 -1.43
CA GLY A 196 -3.98 -10.65 -2.52
C GLY A 196 -3.78 -9.19 -2.91
N LEU A 197 -4.32 -8.24 -2.14
CA LEU A 197 -4.02 -6.83 -2.30
C LEU A 197 -3.60 -6.24 -0.95
N SER A 198 -2.49 -5.53 -0.98
CA SER A 198 -1.99 -4.77 0.18
C SER A 198 -1.36 -3.46 -0.29
N TRP A 199 -1.20 -2.53 0.62
CA TRP A 199 -0.44 -1.33 0.35
C TRP A 199 0.34 -0.87 1.58
N HIS A 200 1.44 -0.14 1.33
CA HIS A 200 2.23 0.50 2.36
C HIS A 200 2.81 1.82 1.83
N ALA A 201 3.12 2.72 2.76
CA ALA A 201 3.85 3.94 2.42
C ALA A 201 5.36 3.68 2.48
N GLU A 202 6.09 4.34 1.61
CA GLU A 202 7.53 4.42 1.60
C GLU A 202 7.96 5.88 1.50
N TYR A 203 8.96 6.25 2.30
CA TYR A 203 9.44 7.62 2.36
C TYR A 203 10.94 7.66 2.08
N VAL A 204 11.33 8.70 1.35
CA VAL A 204 12.73 9.03 1.12
C VAL A 204 12.97 10.44 1.67
N ALA A 205 13.86 10.55 2.66
CA ALA A 205 14.28 11.81 3.24
C ALA A 205 15.74 12.10 2.82
N VAL A 206 15.96 13.23 2.17
CA VAL A 206 17.32 13.67 1.77
C VAL A 206 17.71 14.88 2.62
N LEU A 207 18.70 14.71 3.49
CA LEU A 207 19.25 15.78 4.32
C LEU A 207 20.08 16.74 3.49
N ASP A 208 20.00 18.02 3.84
CA ASP A 208 20.94 19.02 3.34
C ASP A 208 22.35 18.83 3.96
N ALA A 209 23.36 19.48 3.38
CA ALA A 209 24.74 19.39 3.84
C ALA A 209 24.92 19.86 5.30
N ARG A 210 24.03 20.75 5.79
CA ARG A 210 24.06 21.30 7.16
C ARG A 210 23.25 20.46 8.16
N GLU A 211 22.58 19.40 7.70
CA GLU A 211 21.71 18.54 8.52
C GLU A 211 20.60 19.29 9.27
N SER A 212 20.16 20.42 8.71
CA SER A 212 19.16 21.32 9.29
C SER A 212 17.80 21.23 8.61
N SER A 213 17.75 20.71 7.40
CA SER A 213 16.51 20.44 6.67
C SER A 213 16.58 19.13 5.90
N ALA A 214 15.43 18.54 5.64
CA ALA A 214 15.29 17.37 4.78
C ALA A 214 14.23 17.62 3.71
N GLN A 215 14.49 17.14 2.50
CA GLN A 215 13.45 16.97 1.49
C GLN A 215 12.84 15.59 1.68
N LEU A 216 11.54 15.54 1.98
CA LEU A 216 10.77 14.31 2.17
C LEU A 216 9.91 14.03 0.93
N ASN A 217 10.03 12.82 0.40
CA ASN A 217 9.19 12.29 -0.67
C ASN A 217 8.43 11.10 -0.13
N GLY A 218 7.11 11.07 -0.33
CA GLY A 218 6.24 9.96 0.08
C GLY A 218 5.72 9.20 -1.14
N TRP A 219 5.78 7.88 -1.06
CA TRP A 219 5.29 6.95 -2.07
C TRP A 219 4.29 5.99 -1.46
N VAL A 220 3.34 5.57 -2.26
CA VAL A 220 2.44 4.44 -1.99
C VAL A 220 2.83 3.30 -2.90
N SER A 221 3.13 2.15 -2.32
CA SER A 221 3.35 0.90 -3.03
C SER A 221 2.12 0.00 -2.85
N ILE A 222 1.43 -0.32 -3.95
CA ILE A 222 0.28 -1.22 -3.99
C ILE A 222 0.73 -2.52 -4.62
N ASP A 223 0.67 -3.61 -3.89
CA ASP A 223 0.95 -4.96 -4.38
C ASP A 223 -0.36 -5.66 -4.74
N ASN A 224 -0.47 -6.15 -5.98
CA ASN A 224 -1.63 -6.90 -6.45
C ASN A 224 -1.22 -8.33 -6.83
N GLN A 225 -1.59 -9.28 -6.00
CA GLN A 225 -1.44 -10.73 -6.18
C GLN A 225 -2.81 -11.44 -6.19
N SER A 226 -3.90 -10.70 -6.42
CA SER A 226 -5.27 -11.19 -6.30
C SER A 226 -5.71 -12.16 -7.40
N GLY A 227 -4.91 -12.32 -8.45
CA GLY A 227 -5.26 -13.11 -9.63
C GLY A 227 -6.14 -12.36 -10.65
N ALA A 228 -6.38 -11.04 -10.43
CA ALA A 228 -7.15 -10.21 -11.35
C ALA A 228 -6.46 -8.87 -11.63
N THR A 229 -6.66 -8.34 -12.83
CA THR A 229 -6.23 -7.00 -13.23
C THR A 229 -7.42 -6.04 -13.16
N PHE A 230 -7.26 -4.93 -12.46
CA PHE A 230 -8.26 -3.87 -12.35
C PHE A 230 -7.88 -2.71 -13.28
N ALA A 231 -8.48 -2.71 -14.48
CA ALA A 231 -8.21 -1.69 -15.49
C ALA A 231 -8.98 -0.40 -15.18
N ASP A 232 -8.28 0.74 -15.27
CA ASP A 232 -8.85 2.09 -15.07
C ASP A 232 -9.74 2.21 -13.81
N ALA A 233 -9.29 1.58 -12.72
CA ALA A 233 -10.03 1.54 -11.48
C ALA A 233 -9.92 2.85 -10.71
N ARG A 234 -11.00 3.23 -10.00
CA ARG A 234 -10.96 4.21 -8.92
C ARG A 234 -10.29 3.57 -7.71
N VAL A 235 -9.09 4.02 -7.38
CA VAL A 235 -8.28 3.46 -6.29
C VAL A 235 -8.47 4.30 -5.03
N LYS A 236 -8.76 3.62 -3.93
CA LYS A 236 -8.79 4.18 -2.58
C LYS A 236 -7.89 3.34 -1.67
N LEU A 237 -7.24 3.99 -0.70
CA LEU A 237 -6.36 3.35 0.25
C LEU A 237 -6.84 3.70 1.66
N VAL A 238 -6.98 2.72 2.51
CA VAL A 238 -7.36 2.90 3.91
C VAL A 238 -6.12 2.69 4.77
N ALA A 239 -5.72 3.73 5.50
CA ALA A 239 -4.69 3.66 6.53
C ALA A 239 -5.33 3.53 7.90
N GLY A 240 -4.89 2.57 8.67
CA GLY A 240 -5.38 2.20 10.00
C GLY A 240 -5.55 0.70 10.14
N ASP A 241 -5.68 0.23 11.38
CA ASP A 241 -5.77 -1.20 11.68
C ASP A 241 -7.24 -1.62 11.74
N VAL A 242 -7.72 -2.28 10.68
CA VAL A 242 -9.09 -2.77 10.57
C VAL A 242 -9.21 -4.10 11.31
N ASN A 243 -10.10 -4.17 12.31
CA ASN A 243 -10.35 -5.41 13.03
C ASN A 243 -11.11 -6.42 12.15
N ARG A 244 -10.56 -7.63 12.00
CA ARG A 244 -11.15 -8.75 11.27
C ARG A 244 -11.24 -9.96 12.17
N VAL A 245 -12.27 -10.77 11.96
CA VAL A 245 -12.29 -12.14 12.51
C VAL A 245 -11.48 -13.00 11.53
N GLU A 246 -10.28 -13.41 11.94
CA GLU A 246 -9.41 -14.26 11.13
C GLU A 246 -9.84 -15.72 11.21
N GLU A 247 -10.09 -16.35 10.06
CA GLU A 247 -10.03 -17.79 9.90
C GLU A 247 -8.58 -18.16 9.53
N GLU A 248 -7.94 -19.07 10.28
CA GLU A 248 -6.53 -19.41 10.14
C GLU A 248 -6.15 -19.89 8.72
N ARG A 249 -5.29 -19.13 8.02
CA ARG A 249 -4.66 -19.51 6.73
C ARG A 249 -3.14 -19.30 6.77
N PRO A 250 -2.34 -20.15 6.13
CA PRO A 250 -0.87 -20.06 6.17
C PRO A 250 -0.32 -18.93 5.31
N VAL A 251 0.66 -18.19 5.84
CA VAL A 251 1.32 -17.01 5.25
C VAL A 251 2.45 -17.41 4.29
N ARG A 252 2.56 -16.79 3.13
CA ARG A 252 3.71 -16.86 2.20
C ARG A 252 4.43 -15.52 2.09
N ALA A 253 5.77 -15.56 2.13
CA ALA A 253 6.67 -14.41 2.05
C ALA A 253 7.01 -14.01 0.61
N LEU A 254 7.23 -12.71 0.33
CA LEU A 254 7.48 -12.14 -1.01
C LEU A 254 8.70 -11.21 -1.09
N PHE A 255 9.30 -11.12 -2.27
CA PHE A 255 10.53 -10.39 -2.64
C PHE A 255 10.26 -9.00 -3.27
N ARG A 256 11.28 -8.12 -3.26
CA ARG A 256 11.24 -6.69 -3.63
C ARG A 256 11.74 -6.36 -5.03
N ALA A 257 11.27 -5.23 -5.60
CA ALA A 257 11.89 -4.49 -6.70
C ALA A 257 11.66 -2.97 -6.56
N GLU A 258 12.62 -2.13 -6.98
CA GLU A 258 12.66 -0.66 -6.82
C GLU A 258 12.42 0.08 -8.14
N ALA A 259 11.75 1.25 -8.09
CA ALA A 259 11.79 2.28 -9.14
C ALA A 259 11.30 3.66 -8.65
N SER A 260 11.91 4.75 -9.10
CA SER A 260 11.64 6.13 -8.71
C SER A 260 11.09 6.97 -9.86
N MET A 261 10.21 7.98 -9.57
CA MET A 261 10.11 9.28 -10.25
C MET A 261 8.98 10.20 -9.72
N ALA A 262 9.15 11.53 -9.86
CA ALA A 262 8.39 12.59 -9.21
C ALA A 262 7.02 12.89 -9.86
N ALA A 263 6.06 13.35 -9.06
CA ALA A 263 4.72 13.77 -9.52
C ALA A 263 4.04 14.76 -8.57
N ASP A 264 3.06 15.51 -9.08
CA ASP A 264 2.12 16.35 -8.34
C ASP A 264 1.24 15.55 -7.37
N ALA A 265 0.60 16.22 -6.40
CA ALA A 265 -0.28 15.57 -5.42
C ALA A 265 -1.35 14.71 -6.10
N GLN A 266 -1.25 13.40 -5.98
CA GLN A 266 -2.12 12.45 -6.66
C GLN A 266 -3.27 11.95 -5.78
N PHE A 267 -3.20 12.16 -4.47
CA PHE A 267 -4.19 11.69 -3.52
C PHE A 267 -4.87 12.83 -2.78
N GLU A 268 -6.18 12.70 -2.58
CA GLU A 268 -6.98 13.49 -1.64
C GLU A 268 -7.22 12.65 -0.40
N GLU A 269 -6.88 13.19 0.77
CA GLU A 269 -7.09 12.55 2.07
C GLU A 269 -8.37 13.05 2.73
N LYS A 270 -9.13 12.15 3.36
CA LYS A 270 -10.21 12.49 4.27
C LYS A 270 -10.35 11.46 5.40
N ALA A 271 -10.88 11.90 6.54
CA ALA A 271 -11.25 10.99 7.62
C ALA A 271 -12.38 10.04 7.20
N LEU A 272 -12.25 8.76 7.55
CA LEU A 272 -13.25 7.71 7.37
C LEU A 272 -13.38 6.92 8.67
N PHE A 273 -14.38 7.21 9.49
CA PHE A 273 -14.51 6.68 10.85
C PHE A 273 -13.23 7.02 11.65
N GLU A 274 -12.51 6.05 12.23
CA GLU A 274 -11.23 6.25 12.93
C GLU A 274 -10.00 6.01 12.01
N TYR A 275 -10.21 5.94 10.68
CA TYR A 275 -9.20 5.68 9.66
C TYR A 275 -8.98 6.90 8.77
N HIS A 276 -7.91 6.87 7.97
CA HIS A 276 -7.66 7.84 6.91
C HIS A 276 -7.83 7.19 5.55
N LEU A 277 -8.67 7.80 4.71
CA LEU A 277 -8.95 7.38 3.35
C LEU A 277 -8.21 8.28 2.37
N TYR A 278 -7.32 7.72 1.59
CA TYR A 278 -6.60 8.40 0.50
C TYR A 278 -7.23 7.99 -0.83
N THR A 279 -7.81 8.94 -1.53
CA THR A 279 -8.45 8.70 -2.83
C THR A 279 -7.54 9.19 -3.94
N LEU A 280 -7.13 8.30 -4.84
CA LEU A 280 -6.37 8.65 -6.04
C LEU A 280 -7.27 9.48 -6.97
N GLN A 281 -6.82 10.67 -7.35
CA GLN A 281 -7.61 11.64 -8.11
C GLN A 281 -7.83 11.25 -9.58
N ARG A 282 -7.07 10.31 -10.09
CA ARG A 282 -7.19 9.75 -11.43
C ARG A 282 -7.38 8.25 -11.40
N PRO A 283 -8.07 7.65 -12.37
CA PRO A 283 -8.11 6.20 -12.49
C PRO A 283 -6.70 5.61 -12.66
N ALA A 284 -6.51 4.40 -12.18
CA ALA A 284 -5.26 3.66 -12.34
C ALA A 284 -5.52 2.19 -12.63
N THR A 285 -4.69 1.59 -13.48
CA THR A 285 -4.71 0.15 -13.72
C THR A 285 -3.80 -0.55 -12.72
N LEU A 286 -4.37 -1.46 -11.92
CA LEU A 286 -3.64 -2.35 -11.02
C LEU A 286 -3.55 -3.73 -11.67
N ARG A 287 -2.38 -4.03 -12.29
CA ARG A 287 -2.19 -5.34 -12.95
C ARG A 287 -1.92 -6.43 -11.93
N ASP A 288 -2.41 -7.63 -12.23
CA ASP A 288 -2.05 -8.82 -11.45
C ASP A 288 -0.53 -9.07 -11.46
N LYS A 289 0.00 -9.54 -10.32
CA LYS A 289 1.45 -9.80 -10.11
C LYS A 289 2.33 -8.56 -10.35
N GLN A 290 1.84 -7.38 -9.98
CA GLN A 290 2.55 -6.12 -10.12
C GLN A 290 2.51 -5.32 -8.82
N ILE A 291 3.67 -4.73 -8.46
CA ILE A 291 3.73 -3.63 -7.49
C ILE A 291 3.64 -2.32 -8.26
N LYS A 292 2.66 -1.49 -7.92
CA LYS A 292 2.49 -0.16 -8.48
C LYS A 292 2.87 0.89 -7.44
N GLN A 293 3.78 1.79 -7.81
CA GLN A 293 4.15 2.93 -6.98
C GLN A 293 3.49 4.22 -7.48
N LEU A 294 2.95 5.00 -6.54
CA LEU A 294 2.28 6.28 -6.78
C LEU A 294 2.80 7.29 -5.76
N ALA A 295 3.07 8.54 -6.20
CA ALA A 295 3.48 9.58 -5.27
C ALA A 295 2.33 9.91 -4.31
N LEU A 296 2.60 9.86 -3.00
CA LEU A 296 1.60 10.14 -1.95
C LEU A 296 1.34 11.64 -1.83
N PHE A 297 2.41 12.45 -1.88
CA PHE A 297 2.37 13.91 -1.86
C PHE A 297 3.55 14.49 -2.66
N PRO A 298 3.49 15.77 -3.07
CA PRO A 298 4.62 16.44 -3.69
C PRO A 298 5.83 16.51 -2.76
N PRO A 299 7.07 16.56 -3.28
CA PRO A 299 8.27 16.70 -2.45
C PRO A 299 8.13 17.86 -1.45
N ALA A 300 8.22 17.55 -0.17
CA ALA A 300 8.08 18.52 0.92
C ALA A 300 9.44 18.79 1.57
N ARG A 301 9.74 20.06 1.88
CA ARG A 301 10.95 20.43 2.62
C ARG A 301 10.60 20.79 4.04
N THR A 302 11.18 20.08 5.02
CA THR A 302 10.94 20.28 6.43
C THR A 302 12.24 20.53 7.20
N ALA A 303 12.17 21.37 8.24
CA ALA A 303 13.27 21.52 9.18
C ALA A 303 13.43 20.24 10.01
N VAL A 304 14.66 19.81 10.23
CA VAL A 304 14.97 18.64 11.06
C VAL A 304 15.94 19.01 12.18
N THR A 305 15.86 18.27 13.28
CA THR A 305 16.76 18.37 14.41
C THR A 305 17.46 17.04 14.61
N LYS A 306 18.80 17.03 14.58
CA LYS A 306 19.61 15.87 14.93
C LYS A 306 19.69 15.74 16.44
N LEU A 307 19.37 14.56 16.95
CA LEU A 307 19.35 14.25 18.40
C LEU A 307 20.34 13.14 18.71
N PHE A 308 21.06 13.32 19.81
CA PHE A 308 21.89 12.28 20.41
C PHE A 308 21.24 11.80 21.70
N SER A 309 21.14 10.49 21.89
CA SER A 309 20.66 9.89 23.13
C SER A 309 21.55 8.75 23.57
N TYR A 310 21.78 8.66 24.88
CA TYR A 310 22.58 7.63 25.52
C TYR A 310 21.75 6.88 26.55
N ASP A 311 21.62 5.59 26.36
CA ASP A 311 20.96 4.66 27.27
C ASP A 311 21.96 3.54 27.60
N GLY A 312 22.71 3.72 28.68
CA GLY A 312 23.79 2.81 29.05
C GLY A 312 23.33 1.41 29.43
N ALA A 313 22.07 1.25 29.84
CA ALA A 313 21.49 -0.05 30.20
C ALA A 313 21.10 -0.87 28.97
N VAL A 314 20.75 -0.21 27.86
CA VAL A 314 20.26 -0.84 26.62
C VAL A 314 21.35 -0.93 25.55
N ASP A 315 22.11 0.15 25.36
CA ASP A 315 23.02 0.31 24.21
C ASP A 315 24.50 0.13 24.58
N GLY A 316 24.82 -0.10 25.86
CA GLY A 316 26.21 -0.23 26.33
C GLY A 316 26.97 1.08 26.17
N SER A 317 27.99 1.11 25.31
CA SER A 317 28.78 2.34 25.05
C SER A 317 28.28 3.19 23.88
N LYS A 318 27.22 2.77 23.17
CA LYS A 318 26.77 3.42 21.93
C LYS A 318 25.85 4.59 22.23
N VAL A 319 26.07 5.69 21.53
CA VAL A 319 25.16 6.85 21.54
C VAL A 319 24.31 6.85 20.28
N ARG A 320 23.00 6.78 20.45
CA ARG A 320 22.04 6.75 19.34
C ARG A 320 21.97 8.11 18.64
N VAL A 321 21.81 8.09 17.33
CA VAL A 321 21.52 9.26 16.49
C VAL A 321 20.11 9.13 15.93
N SER A 322 19.31 10.17 16.11
CA SER A 322 17.95 10.26 15.56
C SER A 322 17.76 11.61 14.86
N LEU A 323 16.82 11.65 13.92
CA LEU A 323 16.29 12.89 13.36
C LEU A 323 14.87 13.11 13.87
N GLU A 324 14.58 14.35 14.28
CA GLU A 324 13.23 14.77 14.66
C GLU A 324 12.75 15.87 13.73
N PHE A 325 11.48 15.77 13.28
CA PHE A 325 10.76 16.82 12.56
C PHE A 325 9.28 16.82 12.95
N ARG A 326 8.54 17.85 12.54
CA ARG A 326 7.12 17.97 12.83
C ARG A 326 6.29 17.79 11.57
N ASN A 327 5.26 16.93 11.64
CA ASN A 327 4.29 16.75 10.56
C ASN A 327 3.28 17.91 10.55
N SER A 328 3.69 19.12 10.19
CA SER A 328 2.81 20.28 10.18
C SER A 328 2.81 20.99 8.83
N GLN A 329 1.74 21.71 8.56
CA GLN A 329 1.61 22.50 7.32
C GLN A 329 2.70 23.58 7.22
N ALA A 330 3.07 24.19 8.33
CA ALA A 330 4.16 25.15 8.39
C ALA A 330 5.53 24.53 8.04
N ALA A 331 5.67 23.23 8.26
CA ALA A 331 6.86 22.43 7.89
C ALA A 331 6.77 21.82 6.47
N GLY A 332 5.81 22.27 5.64
CA GLY A 332 5.61 21.75 4.28
C GLY A 332 4.91 20.38 4.20
N LEU A 333 4.40 19.88 5.32
CA LEU A 333 3.66 18.61 5.46
C LEU A 333 2.22 18.90 5.92
N GLY A 334 1.71 18.23 6.94
CA GLY A 334 0.44 18.57 7.59
C GLY A 334 -0.76 17.76 7.10
N MET A 335 -0.50 16.68 6.38
CA MET A 335 -1.45 15.60 6.16
C MET A 335 -1.12 14.43 7.10
N PRO A 336 -2.06 13.58 7.50
CA PRO A 336 -1.74 12.34 8.18
C PRO A 336 -0.75 11.52 7.35
N LEU A 337 0.30 11.00 8.00
CA LEU A 337 1.32 10.18 7.35
C LEU A 337 1.02 8.71 7.65
N PRO A 338 0.75 7.86 6.64
CA PRO A 338 0.57 6.43 6.84
C PRO A 338 1.82 5.75 7.38
N LYS A 339 1.64 4.64 8.11
CA LYS A 339 2.78 3.80 8.53
C LYS A 339 3.60 3.34 7.32
N GLY A 340 4.94 3.37 7.46
CA GLY A 340 5.81 3.01 6.36
C GLY A 340 7.29 3.03 6.70
N LYS A 341 8.12 2.70 5.73
CA LYS A 341 9.57 2.76 5.87
C LYS A 341 10.08 4.12 5.40
N VAL A 342 10.95 4.73 6.19
CA VAL A 342 11.67 5.95 5.84
C VAL A 342 13.14 5.62 5.60
N ARG A 343 13.63 5.85 4.40
CA ARG A 343 15.06 5.79 4.06
C ARG A 343 15.62 7.19 4.06
N VAL A 344 16.73 7.37 4.77
CA VAL A 344 17.37 8.67 4.93
C VAL A 344 18.71 8.68 4.20
N TYR A 345 18.88 9.70 3.37
CA TYR A 345 20.10 9.97 2.61
C TYR A 345 20.65 11.34 3.02
N LYS A 346 21.93 11.54 2.82
CA LYS A 346 22.59 12.83 2.97
C LYS A 346 23.33 13.17 1.69
N ALA A 347 23.17 14.39 1.22
CA ALA A 347 23.98 14.89 0.11
C ALA A 347 25.42 15.10 0.58
N ASP A 348 26.38 14.47 -0.10
CA ASP A 348 27.81 14.70 0.11
C ASP A 348 28.27 15.96 -0.64
N VAL A 349 29.52 16.35 -0.42
CA VAL A 349 30.12 17.57 -0.98
C VAL A 349 30.22 17.55 -2.51
N ASP A 350 30.27 16.36 -3.13
CA ASP A 350 30.27 16.16 -4.58
C ASP A 350 28.86 16.10 -5.19
N GLY A 351 27.81 16.19 -4.35
CA GLY A 351 26.39 16.09 -4.75
C GLY A 351 25.86 14.66 -4.81
N ALA A 352 26.67 13.63 -4.53
CA ALA A 352 26.18 12.27 -4.37
C ALA A 352 25.28 12.16 -3.14
N GLN A 353 24.34 11.20 -3.18
CA GLN A 353 23.45 10.95 -2.05
C GLN A 353 23.86 9.63 -1.39
N GLU A 354 24.36 9.74 -0.16
CA GLU A 354 24.79 8.59 0.61
C GLU A 354 23.67 8.13 1.56
N PHE A 355 23.41 6.84 1.59
CA PHE A 355 22.46 6.24 2.51
C PHE A 355 23.01 6.26 3.93
N ILE A 356 22.29 6.90 4.87
CA ILE A 356 22.74 7.06 6.26
C ILE A 356 21.88 6.30 7.28
N GLY A 357 20.78 5.69 6.86
CA GLY A 357 19.97 4.84 7.72
C GLY A 357 18.52 4.75 7.28
N GLU A 358 17.80 3.81 7.87
CA GLU A 358 16.35 3.67 7.68
C GLU A 358 15.65 3.36 9.01
N ASP A 359 14.40 3.80 9.12
CA ASP A 359 13.54 3.52 10.26
C ASP A 359 12.09 3.30 9.82
N ARG A 360 11.24 2.88 10.74
CA ARG A 360 9.81 2.76 10.54
C ARG A 360 9.08 3.97 11.10
N LEU A 361 8.21 4.54 10.28
CA LEU A 361 7.25 5.54 10.67
C LEU A 361 5.94 4.83 11.01
N ASP A 362 5.40 5.08 12.20
CA ASP A 362 4.04 4.68 12.55
C ASP A 362 3.01 5.66 11.98
N HIS A 363 1.73 5.29 11.99
CA HIS A 363 0.66 6.21 11.62
C HIS A 363 0.80 7.50 12.43
N THR A 364 1.07 8.59 11.73
CA THR A 364 1.38 9.87 12.37
C THR A 364 0.35 10.91 11.97
N ALA A 365 -0.41 11.37 12.95
CA ALA A 365 -1.42 12.41 12.76
C ALA A 365 -0.77 13.75 12.36
N LYS A 366 -1.60 14.65 11.83
CA LYS A 366 -1.21 16.04 11.61
C LYS A 366 -0.72 16.67 12.93
N ASP A 367 0.29 17.53 12.81
CA ASP A 367 0.92 18.29 13.90
C ASP A 367 1.66 17.46 14.96
N GLU A 368 1.84 16.15 14.73
CA GLU A 368 2.65 15.28 15.59
C GLU A 368 4.14 15.32 15.22
N LYS A 369 4.99 14.96 16.18
CA LYS A 369 6.43 14.83 16.00
C LYS A 369 6.78 13.45 15.46
N VAL A 370 7.64 13.44 14.45
CA VAL A 370 8.27 12.24 13.90
C VAL A 370 9.71 12.18 14.42
N ARG A 371 10.11 11.02 14.94
CA ARG A 371 11.50 10.74 15.32
C ARG A 371 11.97 9.47 14.62
N LEU A 372 13.03 9.59 13.84
CA LEU A 372 13.63 8.51 13.07
C LEU A 372 14.99 8.14 13.66
N ARG A 373 15.19 6.91 14.07
CA ARG A 373 16.48 6.40 14.54
C ARG A 373 17.32 5.98 13.33
N LEU A 374 18.49 6.63 13.15
CA LEU A 374 19.36 6.36 12.00
C LEU A 374 20.50 5.38 12.31
N GLY A 375 20.91 5.28 13.57
CA GLY A 375 22.02 4.44 13.96
C GLY A 375 22.70 4.94 15.24
N ASN A 376 24.01 4.75 15.32
CA ASN A 376 24.82 5.18 16.46
C ASN A 376 25.93 6.11 15.97
N ALA A 377 26.25 7.12 16.80
CA ALA A 377 27.36 8.01 16.53
C ALA A 377 28.70 7.24 16.61
N PHE A 378 29.58 7.44 15.66
CA PHE A 378 30.91 6.84 15.67
C PHE A 378 31.84 7.59 16.63
N ASP A 379 31.79 8.92 16.59
CA ASP A 379 32.70 9.80 17.35
C ASP A 379 32.15 10.21 18.72
N VAL A 380 31.11 9.56 19.23
CA VAL A 380 30.55 9.84 20.56
C VAL A 380 30.38 8.52 21.31
N VAL A 381 31.00 8.43 22.47
CA VAL A 381 31.04 7.22 23.28
C VAL A 381 30.51 7.50 24.66
N GLY A 382 29.58 6.67 25.14
CA GLY A 382 29.04 6.69 26.47
C GLY A 382 29.62 5.58 27.35
N GLU A 383 29.67 5.81 28.64
CA GLU A 383 30.08 4.83 29.66
C GLU A 383 29.20 5.00 30.89
N ARG A 384 28.58 3.93 31.33
CA ARG A 384 27.79 3.87 32.57
C ARG A 384 28.49 3.00 33.59
N ILE A 385 28.84 3.57 34.74
CA ILE A 385 29.59 2.90 35.77
C ILE A 385 28.78 2.92 37.07
N LEU A 386 28.46 1.74 37.59
CA LEU A 386 27.90 1.57 38.93
C LEU A 386 29.06 1.62 39.92
N LYS A 387 29.22 2.77 40.59
CA LYS A 387 30.36 3.03 41.47
C LYS A 387 30.21 2.45 42.86
N ASP A 388 29.01 2.51 43.41
CA ASP A 388 28.75 2.06 44.78
C ASP A 388 27.35 1.51 44.89
N VAL A 389 27.20 0.44 45.66
CA VAL A 389 25.91 -0.16 46.02
C VAL A 389 25.91 -0.39 47.51
N ARG A 390 24.98 0.22 48.21
CA ARG A 390 24.87 0.14 49.67
C ARG A 390 23.46 -0.25 50.09
N GLU A 391 23.36 -1.32 50.85
CA GLU A 391 22.13 -1.66 51.55
C GLU A 391 21.96 -0.70 52.75
N VAL A 392 20.88 0.07 52.73
CA VAL A 392 20.55 1.04 53.79
C VAL A 392 19.67 0.37 54.86
N SER A 393 18.78 -0.53 54.41
CA SER A 393 17.93 -1.35 55.28
C SER A 393 17.59 -2.66 54.58
N ARG A 394 16.76 -3.50 55.22
CA ARG A 394 16.25 -4.75 54.58
C ARG A 394 15.41 -4.53 53.33
N THR A 395 14.85 -3.30 53.19
CA THR A 395 13.95 -2.94 52.07
C THR A 395 14.47 -1.75 51.25
N SER A 396 15.64 -1.17 51.63
CA SER A 396 16.16 0.03 50.97
C SER A 396 17.59 -0.17 50.51
N ARG A 397 17.85 0.17 49.26
CA ARG A 397 19.17 0.07 48.63
C ARG A 397 19.53 1.41 47.97
N GLN A 398 20.77 1.82 48.14
CA GLN A 398 21.35 3.02 47.52
C GLN A 398 22.30 2.59 46.42
N GLU A 399 22.22 3.25 45.25
CA GLU A 399 23.16 3.09 44.17
C GLU A 399 23.73 4.42 43.75
N THR A 400 25.05 4.48 43.53
CA THR A 400 25.75 5.64 42.97
C THR A 400 26.23 5.27 41.56
N VAL A 401 25.76 6.00 40.56
CA VAL A 401 26.09 5.79 39.17
C VAL A 401 26.84 7.00 38.63
N GLN A 402 27.90 6.73 37.88
CA GLN A 402 28.64 7.72 37.09
C GLN A 402 28.36 7.50 35.61
N ILE A 403 28.03 8.58 34.91
CA ILE A 403 27.91 8.62 33.45
C ILE A 403 29.09 9.43 32.92
N LYS A 404 29.75 8.88 31.90
CA LYS A 404 30.79 9.59 31.13
C LYS A 404 30.38 9.60 29.66
N LEU A 405 30.54 10.74 29.01
CA LEU A 405 30.31 10.95 27.58
C LEU A 405 31.57 11.57 26.97
N ARG A 406 32.13 10.89 25.99
CA ARG A 406 33.31 11.38 25.24
C ARG A 406 32.83 11.82 23.85
N ASN A 407 33.09 13.07 23.52
CA ASN A 407 32.77 13.67 22.22
C ASN A 407 34.09 13.93 21.46
N HIS A 408 34.33 13.17 20.41
CA HIS A 408 35.47 13.31 19.50
C HIS A 408 35.13 14.14 18.25
N LYS A 409 33.97 14.81 18.25
CA LYS A 409 33.60 15.74 17.19
C LYS A 409 34.20 17.12 17.43
N SER A 410 34.38 17.89 16.35
CA SER A 410 34.84 19.26 16.35
C SER A 410 33.80 20.28 16.82
N GLU A 411 32.61 19.85 17.23
CA GLU A 411 31.49 20.68 17.67
C GLU A 411 30.93 20.21 19.02
N GLU A 412 30.42 21.15 19.84
CA GLU A 412 29.64 20.80 21.02
C GLU A 412 28.36 20.09 20.63
N ILE A 413 27.99 19.03 21.35
CA ILE A 413 26.76 18.30 21.17
C ILE A 413 25.92 18.28 22.45
N ALA A 414 24.58 18.25 22.27
CA ALA A 414 23.65 17.98 23.35
C ALA A 414 23.28 16.50 23.33
N VAL A 415 23.44 15.81 24.46
CA VAL A 415 23.09 14.37 24.59
C VAL A 415 22.01 14.23 25.65
N THR A 416 20.94 13.51 25.32
CA THR A 416 19.92 13.06 26.28
C THR A 416 20.36 11.75 26.88
N VAL A 417 20.74 11.75 28.16
CA VAL A 417 21.04 10.52 28.91
C VAL A 417 19.76 9.99 29.51
N ILE A 418 19.49 8.72 29.27
CA ILE A 418 18.27 8.02 29.70
C ILE A 418 18.67 6.99 30.75
N GLU A 419 18.08 7.09 31.94
CA GLU A 419 18.26 6.13 33.03
C GLU A 419 16.93 5.49 33.41
N HIS A 420 16.95 4.18 33.65
CA HIS A 420 15.79 3.37 34.00
C HIS A 420 15.82 3.04 35.49
N PHE A 421 14.67 3.16 36.13
CA PHE A 421 14.45 2.86 37.54
C PHE A 421 13.26 1.93 37.73
N HIS A 422 13.22 1.25 38.87
CA HIS A 422 12.13 0.32 39.20
C HIS A 422 11.70 0.51 40.66
N GLY A 423 10.46 0.18 40.94
CA GLY A 423 9.89 0.35 42.30
C GLY A 423 9.74 1.81 42.71
N ASP A 424 9.77 2.04 44.02
CA ASP A 424 9.78 3.38 44.60
C ASP A 424 11.23 3.87 44.72
N TRP A 425 11.54 4.94 44.00
CA TRP A 425 12.89 5.49 43.93
C TRP A 425 12.93 7.00 44.07
N SER A 426 14.04 7.51 44.58
CA SER A 426 14.31 8.95 44.67
C SER A 426 15.79 9.26 44.56
N PHE A 427 16.13 10.37 43.92
CA PHE A 427 17.49 10.88 43.97
C PHE A 427 17.81 11.41 45.35
N ILE A 428 19.03 11.15 45.81
CA ILE A 428 19.58 11.69 47.05
C ILE A 428 20.91 12.39 46.76
N GLY A 429 21.23 13.42 47.56
CA GLY A 429 22.44 14.21 47.38
C GLY A 429 22.38 15.13 46.15
N LYS A 430 23.57 15.47 45.63
CA LYS A 430 23.72 16.37 44.48
C LYS A 430 23.41 15.59 43.20
N THR A 431 22.38 16.00 42.47
CA THR A 431 21.96 15.40 41.22
C THR A 431 21.95 16.48 40.13
N PRO A 432 22.37 16.19 38.89
CA PRO A 432 22.19 17.10 37.77
C PRO A 432 20.71 17.43 37.57
N THR A 433 20.44 18.50 36.84
CA THR A 433 19.06 18.88 36.50
C THR A 433 18.42 17.79 35.66
N VAL A 434 17.32 17.25 36.19
CA VAL A 434 16.50 16.23 35.48
C VAL A 434 15.55 16.95 34.53
N ALA A 435 15.63 16.63 33.23
CA ALA A 435 14.79 17.25 32.22
C ALA A 435 13.40 16.60 32.20
N VAL A 436 13.32 15.24 32.32
CA VAL A 436 12.10 14.47 32.38
C VAL A 436 12.21 13.49 33.55
N ARG A 437 11.14 13.36 34.34
CA ARG A 437 11.02 12.38 35.42
C ARG A 437 9.69 11.68 35.35
N GLU A 438 9.74 10.38 35.18
CA GLU A 438 8.59 9.45 35.14
C GLU A 438 8.77 8.38 36.22
N ALA A 439 7.75 7.56 36.46
CA ALA A 439 7.81 6.51 37.48
C ALA A 439 8.99 5.54 37.32
N GLY A 440 9.33 5.17 36.10
CA GLY A 440 10.41 4.23 35.77
C GLY A 440 11.59 4.82 35.00
N LYS A 441 11.66 6.16 34.81
CA LYS A 441 12.64 6.77 33.92
C LYS A 441 13.04 8.20 34.36
N ALA A 442 14.30 8.56 34.16
CA ALA A 442 14.73 9.95 34.19
C ALA A 442 15.59 10.26 32.95
N GLU A 443 15.47 11.49 32.45
CA GLU A 443 16.28 12.01 31.36
C GLU A 443 17.11 13.22 31.84
N PHE A 444 18.39 13.21 31.52
CA PHE A 444 19.30 14.31 31.78
C PHE A 444 19.74 14.91 30.44
N GLN A 445 19.60 16.23 30.30
CA GLN A 445 20.11 16.96 29.14
C GLN A 445 21.51 17.46 29.46
N VAL A 446 22.52 16.95 28.77
CA VAL A 446 23.91 17.33 29.01
C VAL A 446 24.53 17.86 27.71
N ARG A 447 25.41 18.89 27.86
CA ARG A 447 26.21 19.40 26.74
C ARG A 447 27.62 18.87 26.91
N VAL A 448 28.13 18.27 25.84
CA VAL A 448 29.49 17.73 25.78
C VAL A 448 30.28 18.58 24.81
N PRO A 449 31.27 19.36 25.29
CA PRO A 449 32.06 20.24 24.44
C PRO A 449 32.80 19.44 23.34
N ALA A 450 33.25 20.18 22.33
CA ALA A 450 34.03 19.61 21.23
C ALA A 450 35.32 18.98 21.78
N ASP A 451 35.64 17.78 21.29
CA ASP A 451 36.89 17.04 21.65
C ASP A 451 37.15 16.88 23.15
N GLN A 452 36.07 16.70 23.94
CA GLN A 452 36.15 16.57 25.41
C GLN A 452 35.32 15.42 25.96
N GLU A 453 35.63 15.08 27.23
CA GLU A 453 34.82 14.23 28.09
C GLU A 453 34.00 15.10 29.06
N TYR A 454 32.71 14.74 29.18
CA TYR A 454 31.85 15.25 30.25
C TYR A 454 31.40 14.09 31.13
N SER A 455 31.50 14.27 32.47
CA SER A 455 31.04 13.26 33.41
C SER A 455 30.19 13.87 34.53
N PHE A 456 29.24 13.10 35.00
CA PHE A 456 28.44 13.42 36.18
C PHE A 456 28.09 12.17 36.95
N GLU A 457 27.75 12.38 38.22
CA GLU A 457 27.31 11.32 39.14
C GLU A 457 25.93 11.64 39.67
N TYR A 458 25.14 10.62 39.93
CA TYR A 458 23.92 10.72 40.70
C TYR A 458 23.81 9.52 41.64
N THR A 459 23.06 9.72 42.73
CA THR A 459 22.76 8.65 43.67
C THR A 459 21.26 8.45 43.76
N VAL A 460 20.80 7.22 43.65
CA VAL A 460 19.40 6.83 43.75
C VAL A 460 19.19 5.95 44.98
N LEU A 461 18.11 6.23 45.70
CA LEU A 461 17.62 5.42 46.81
C LEU A 461 16.37 4.69 46.32
N TYR A 462 16.38 3.38 46.37
CA TYR A 462 15.25 2.49 46.21
C TYR A 462 14.68 2.13 47.58
N LYS A 463 13.35 2.15 47.73
CA LYS A 463 12.65 1.88 48.98
C LYS A 463 11.80 0.63 48.90
#